data_d55888c826c201a58e4f883d123f7a74
#
_entry.id   d55888c826c201a58e4f883d123f7a74
#
_cell.length_a   1.000
_cell.length_b   1.000
_cell.length_c   1.000
_cell.angle_alpha   90.00
_cell.angle_beta   90.00
_cell.angle_gamma   90.00
#
_symmetry.space_group_name_H-M   'P 1'
#
loop_
_entity.id
_entity.type
_entity.pdbx_description
1 polymer ?
#
loop_
_entity_poly.entity_id
_entity_poly.type
_entity_poly.pdbx_seq_one_letter_code
_entity_poly.pdbx_strand_id
1 'polypeptide(L)'
;MGDSLLADRRALVTGATGFTGSHLAHALRAKGYHVRALVRDPDGANAKRLAEGGIELIQGDIGDAEAIDQAVARMTHVFHIAAVYRTANHSDAYYERINRDAVGYVLEAANRHGVERIVHCSTCGVHGDVAEIPANEETAFNPGDVYQRSKLAGEMLAQEAARAGAPVSIVRPTGIYGPGDDRFLKLFRTVENGTFRVFGKGDIAYHLTYIDDMVDGLILAGEHPAAIGEVFLIGDDSYTTLDGLVAEVARAVGVKPPSLHLPVVPLMLAATACEFACRPFGIDPPLHRRRVAFFTKARAFSVDKAKDRLGFQPKVPLADGIARTAEWYRQEGWLKGSGKTAA
;
A
#
# COMPACT_ATOMS: atom_id res chain seq x y z
N MET A 1 24.22 -27.44 -0.01
CA MET A 1 23.14 -27.68 -0.99
C MET A 1 22.11 -26.52 -1.05
N GLY A 2 22.21 -25.53 -0.20
CA GLY A 2 21.27 -24.39 -0.18
C GLY A 2 21.54 -23.26 -1.20
N ASP A 3 22.80 -23.02 -1.57
CA ASP A 3 23.15 -21.87 -2.43
C ASP A 3 22.86 -22.05 -3.92
N SER A 4 22.75 -23.29 -4.40
CA SER A 4 22.50 -23.57 -5.84
C SER A 4 21.04 -23.32 -6.26
N LEU A 5 20.08 -23.38 -5.33
CA LEU A 5 18.65 -23.19 -5.62
C LEU A 5 18.22 -21.71 -5.65
N LEU A 6 19.02 -20.81 -5.09
CA LEU A 6 18.76 -19.37 -5.10
C LEU A 6 19.22 -18.69 -6.39
N ALA A 7 20.23 -19.26 -7.07
CA ALA A 7 20.87 -18.64 -8.24
C ALA A 7 19.95 -18.48 -9.48
N ASP A 8 18.78 -19.12 -9.49
CA ASP A 8 17.86 -19.10 -10.64
C ASP A 8 16.53 -18.39 -10.37
N ARG A 9 16.36 -17.77 -9.19
CA ARG A 9 15.12 -17.03 -8.86
C ARG A 9 15.07 -15.68 -9.56
N ARG A 10 14.10 -15.54 -10.46
CA ARG A 10 13.87 -14.32 -11.25
C ARG A 10 12.52 -13.72 -10.91
N ALA A 11 12.52 -12.49 -10.44
CA ALA A 11 11.31 -11.82 -10.00
C ALA A 11 10.99 -10.59 -10.85
N LEU A 12 9.79 -10.54 -11.42
CA LEU A 12 9.23 -9.31 -11.95
C LEU A 12 8.53 -8.55 -10.82
N VAL A 13 8.85 -7.27 -10.67
CA VAL A 13 8.12 -6.34 -9.80
C VAL A 13 7.45 -5.28 -10.65
N THR A 14 6.13 -5.27 -10.71
CA THR A 14 5.38 -4.18 -11.29
C THR A 14 5.16 -3.08 -10.25
N GLY A 15 5.15 -1.81 -10.68
CA GLY A 15 5.05 -0.69 -9.74
C GLY A 15 6.32 -0.45 -8.91
N ALA A 16 7.46 -0.95 -9.35
CA ALA A 16 8.75 -0.82 -8.68
C ALA A 16 9.24 0.65 -8.52
N THR A 17 8.78 1.58 -9.34
CA THR A 17 9.08 3.01 -9.17
C THR A 17 8.26 3.70 -8.08
N GLY A 18 7.26 3.01 -7.52
CA GLY A 18 6.43 3.48 -6.40
C GLY A 18 7.01 3.09 -5.04
N PHE A 19 6.39 3.59 -3.97
CA PHE A 19 6.84 3.40 -2.59
C PHE A 19 7.05 1.91 -2.22
N THR A 20 6.00 1.12 -2.20
CA THR A 20 6.08 -0.31 -1.79
C THR A 20 6.89 -1.15 -2.76
N GLY A 21 6.70 -0.91 -4.07
CA GLY A 21 7.40 -1.70 -5.10
C GLY A 21 8.91 -1.47 -5.12
N SER A 22 9.37 -0.25 -4.81
CA SER A 22 10.82 0.05 -4.73
C SER A 22 11.48 -0.69 -3.56
N HIS A 23 10.89 -0.63 -2.37
CA HIS A 23 11.40 -1.37 -1.20
C HIS A 23 11.42 -2.88 -1.46
N LEU A 24 10.35 -3.42 -2.04
CA LEU A 24 10.28 -4.85 -2.40
C LEU A 24 11.37 -5.25 -3.42
N ALA A 25 11.56 -4.45 -4.46
CA ALA A 25 12.54 -4.74 -5.50
C ALA A 25 13.97 -4.79 -4.93
N HIS A 26 14.34 -3.84 -4.07
CA HIS A 26 15.63 -3.83 -3.39
C HIS A 26 15.77 -5.01 -2.40
N ALA A 27 14.73 -5.33 -1.63
CA ALA A 27 14.75 -6.46 -0.71
C ALA A 27 14.91 -7.81 -1.43
N LEU A 28 14.20 -8.02 -2.53
CA LEU A 28 14.36 -9.21 -3.37
C LEU A 28 15.78 -9.31 -3.95
N ARG A 29 16.32 -8.16 -4.41
CA ARG A 29 17.70 -8.11 -4.91
C ARG A 29 18.71 -8.48 -3.81
N ALA A 30 18.53 -7.97 -2.59
CA ALA A 30 19.36 -8.28 -1.43
C ALA A 30 19.26 -9.77 -1.02
N LYS A 31 18.11 -10.41 -1.26
CA LYS A 31 17.90 -11.86 -1.08
C LYS A 31 18.49 -12.72 -2.20
N GLY A 32 19.13 -12.12 -3.22
CA GLY A 32 19.78 -12.86 -4.31
C GLY A 32 18.89 -13.13 -5.53
N TYR A 33 17.69 -12.55 -5.61
CA TYR A 33 16.89 -12.64 -6.83
C TYR A 33 17.51 -11.83 -7.97
N HIS A 34 17.37 -12.31 -9.19
CA HIS A 34 17.46 -11.46 -10.36
C HIS A 34 16.15 -10.71 -10.51
N VAL A 35 16.17 -9.40 -10.26
CA VAL A 35 14.96 -8.59 -10.23
C VAL A 35 14.82 -7.79 -11.52
N ARG A 36 13.64 -7.86 -12.14
CA ARG A 36 13.21 -7.04 -13.27
C ARG A 36 12.08 -6.12 -12.82
N ALA A 37 12.11 -4.87 -13.26
CA ALA A 37 11.06 -3.87 -13.01
C ALA A 37 10.44 -3.40 -14.32
N LEU A 38 9.10 -3.50 -14.45
CA LEU A 38 8.36 -2.88 -15.54
C LEU A 38 8.17 -1.40 -15.21
N VAL A 39 8.70 -0.51 -16.05
CA VAL A 39 8.70 0.95 -15.84
C VAL A 39 8.20 1.68 -17.07
N ARG A 40 7.41 2.74 -16.90
CA ARG A 40 6.91 3.54 -18.01
C ARG A 40 7.98 4.48 -18.57
N ASP A 41 8.79 5.02 -17.69
CA ASP A 41 9.87 5.96 -18.03
C ASP A 41 11.17 5.46 -17.37
N PRO A 42 12.08 4.82 -18.15
CA PRO A 42 13.36 4.34 -17.66
C PRO A 42 14.33 5.46 -17.30
N ASP A 43 14.13 6.67 -17.82
CA ASP A 43 14.96 7.83 -17.54
C ASP A 43 14.52 8.62 -16.31
N GLY A 44 13.36 8.30 -15.75
CA GLY A 44 12.85 8.90 -14.52
C GLY A 44 13.76 8.62 -13.32
N ALA A 45 13.82 9.57 -12.38
CA ALA A 45 14.73 9.50 -11.23
C ALA A 45 14.58 8.19 -10.42
N ASN A 46 13.35 7.71 -10.19
CA ASN A 46 13.11 6.48 -9.46
C ASN A 46 13.55 5.23 -10.24
N ALA A 47 13.39 5.22 -11.57
CA ALA A 47 13.86 4.13 -12.41
C ALA A 47 15.40 4.06 -12.43
N LYS A 48 16.08 5.21 -12.51
CA LYS A 48 17.55 5.27 -12.42
C LYS A 48 18.07 4.72 -11.08
N ARG A 49 17.43 5.07 -9.95
CA ARG A 49 17.80 4.50 -8.64
C ARG A 49 17.64 2.97 -8.58
N LEU A 50 16.61 2.43 -9.23
CA LEU A 50 16.45 0.97 -9.34
C LEU A 50 17.59 0.34 -10.16
N ALA A 51 17.95 0.93 -11.30
CA ALA A 51 19.05 0.46 -12.13
C ALA A 51 20.40 0.52 -11.42
N GLU A 52 20.68 1.61 -10.69
CA GLU A 52 21.86 1.76 -9.83
C GLU A 52 21.90 0.68 -8.73
N GLY A 53 20.73 0.23 -8.23
CA GLY A 53 20.58 -0.90 -7.31
C GLY A 53 20.71 -2.29 -7.96
N GLY A 54 21.08 -2.36 -9.25
CA GLY A 54 21.26 -3.62 -9.99
C GLY A 54 19.94 -4.31 -10.37
N ILE A 55 18.86 -3.56 -10.52
CA ILE A 55 17.55 -4.05 -10.96
C ILE A 55 17.44 -3.82 -12.47
N GLU A 56 17.11 -4.88 -13.22
CA GLU A 56 16.87 -4.82 -14.66
C GLU A 56 15.61 -3.99 -14.95
N LEU A 57 15.70 -3.02 -15.85
CA LEU A 57 14.55 -2.25 -16.29
C LEU A 57 14.04 -2.77 -17.63
N ILE A 58 12.71 -2.94 -17.73
CA ILE A 58 12.02 -3.13 -18.99
C ILE A 58 10.98 -2.01 -19.15
N GLN A 59 11.00 -1.35 -20.31
CA GLN A 59 10.05 -0.27 -20.57
C GLN A 59 8.70 -0.83 -20.99
N GLY A 60 7.62 -0.32 -20.39
CA GLY A 60 6.25 -0.66 -20.77
C GLY A 60 5.22 -0.09 -19.80
N ASP A 61 3.97 -0.02 -20.26
CA ASP A 61 2.80 0.34 -19.43
C ASP A 61 2.10 -0.92 -18.94
N ILE A 62 1.72 -0.95 -17.67
CA ILE A 62 1.02 -2.09 -17.06
C ILE A 62 -0.38 -2.32 -17.68
N GLY A 63 -0.96 -1.34 -18.33
CA GLY A 63 -2.20 -1.45 -19.07
C GLY A 63 -2.03 -1.95 -20.51
N ASP A 64 -0.84 -2.43 -20.87
CA ASP A 64 -0.51 -3.01 -22.18
C ASP A 64 -0.14 -4.50 -21.99
N ALA A 65 -0.97 -5.37 -22.57
CA ALA A 65 -0.82 -6.82 -22.46
C ALA A 65 0.49 -7.34 -23.09
N GLU A 66 0.96 -6.73 -24.19
CA GLU A 66 2.19 -7.13 -24.84
C GLU A 66 3.42 -6.75 -24.00
N ALA A 67 3.42 -5.54 -23.43
CA ALA A 67 4.48 -5.10 -22.54
C ALA A 67 4.57 -6.00 -21.28
N ILE A 68 3.43 -6.43 -20.75
CA ILE A 68 3.38 -7.37 -19.62
C ILE A 68 3.93 -8.75 -20.04
N ASP A 69 3.54 -9.27 -21.19
CA ASP A 69 4.00 -10.56 -21.67
C ASP A 69 5.53 -10.59 -21.82
N GLN A 70 6.09 -9.54 -22.41
CA GLN A 70 7.55 -9.38 -22.54
C GLN A 70 8.22 -9.27 -21.17
N ALA A 71 7.61 -8.55 -20.21
CA ALA A 71 8.16 -8.37 -18.87
C ALA A 71 8.16 -9.67 -18.06
N VAL A 72 7.13 -10.50 -18.20
CA VAL A 72 6.96 -11.80 -17.50
C VAL A 72 7.86 -12.90 -18.07
N ALA A 73 8.26 -12.79 -19.34
CA ALA A 73 9.07 -13.81 -20.02
C ALA A 73 10.32 -14.20 -19.22
N ARG A 74 10.50 -15.49 -18.94
CA ARG A 74 11.60 -16.09 -18.16
C ARG A 74 11.61 -15.74 -16.67
N MET A 75 10.52 -15.19 -16.11
CA MET A 75 10.41 -14.97 -14.68
C MET A 75 9.89 -16.24 -13.99
N THR A 76 10.39 -16.49 -12.78
CA THR A 76 9.87 -17.54 -11.89
C THR A 76 8.84 -16.99 -10.93
N HIS A 77 8.94 -15.70 -10.58
CA HIS A 77 8.07 -15.02 -9.65
C HIS A 77 7.54 -13.71 -10.25
N VAL A 78 6.30 -13.38 -9.99
CA VAL A 78 5.71 -12.08 -10.34
C VAL A 78 5.11 -11.44 -9.10
N PHE A 79 5.60 -10.27 -8.72
CA PHE A 79 5.02 -9.42 -7.68
C PHE A 79 4.27 -8.27 -8.34
N HIS A 80 2.96 -8.39 -8.39
CA HIS A 80 2.09 -7.37 -9.00
C HIS A 80 1.67 -6.34 -7.96
N ILE A 81 2.48 -5.26 -7.84
CA ILE A 81 2.27 -4.17 -6.88
C ILE A 81 1.65 -2.94 -7.54
N ALA A 82 1.79 -2.80 -8.87
CA ALA A 82 1.29 -1.66 -9.62
C ALA A 82 -0.20 -1.45 -9.39
N ALA A 83 -0.57 -0.21 -9.08
CA ALA A 83 -1.94 0.24 -8.98
C ALA A 83 -2.03 1.76 -9.17
N VAL A 84 -3.16 2.23 -9.68
CA VAL A 84 -3.53 3.64 -9.58
C VAL A 84 -4.19 3.85 -8.23
N TYR A 85 -3.52 4.64 -7.37
CA TYR A 85 -4.04 5.02 -6.07
C TYR A 85 -4.69 6.40 -6.18
N ARG A 86 -5.76 6.62 -5.53
CA ARG A 86 -6.59 7.83 -5.26
C ARG A 86 -6.05 9.17 -5.82
N THR A 87 -5.73 9.24 -7.09
CA THR A 87 -5.34 10.48 -7.80
C THR A 87 -6.57 11.11 -8.42
N ALA A 88 -6.70 12.44 -8.32
CA ALA A 88 -7.92 13.17 -8.66
C ALA A 88 -8.26 13.24 -10.15
N ASN A 89 -7.29 12.99 -11.04
CA ASN A 89 -7.40 13.35 -12.48
C ASN A 89 -7.57 12.15 -13.42
N HIS A 90 -8.01 10.99 -12.93
CA HIS A 90 -8.23 9.82 -13.77
C HIS A 90 -9.69 9.41 -13.81
N SER A 91 -10.16 8.98 -14.99
CA SER A 91 -11.49 8.42 -15.17
C SER A 91 -11.63 7.06 -14.49
N ASP A 92 -12.88 6.66 -14.17
CA ASP A 92 -13.17 5.33 -13.64
C ASP A 92 -12.63 4.23 -14.57
N ALA A 93 -12.72 4.42 -15.90
CA ALA A 93 -12.17 3.50 -16.89
C ALA A 93 -10.65 3.34 -16.79
N TYR A 94 -9.93 4.38 -16.41
CA TYR A 94 -8.49 4.28 -16.19
C TYR A 94 -8.17 3.46 -14.93
N TYR A 95 -8.95 3.62 -13.85
CA TYR A 95 -8.83 2.76 -12.68
C TYR A 95 -9.10 1.29 -13.00
N GLU A 96 -10.15 1.01 -13.79
CA GLU A 96 -10.48 -0.36 -14.23
C GLU A 96 -9.32 -0.95 -15.05
N ARG A 97 -8.83 -0.22 -16.05
CA ARG A 97 -7.72 -0.68 -16.90
C ARG A 97 -6.47 -1.06 -16.09
N ILE A 98 -6.09 -0.23 -15.10
CA ILE A 98 -4.85 -0.43 -14.36
C ILE A 98 -5.02 -1.38 -13.17
N ASN A 99 -6.14 -1.30 -12.45
CA ASN A 99 -6.31 -2.07 -11.21
C ASN A 99 -7.03 -3.40 -11.40
N ARG A 100 -7.73 -3.59 -12.54
CA ARG A 100 -8.42 -4.82 -12.90
C ARG A 100 -7.82 -5.50 -14.13
N ASP A 101 -7.84 -4.84 -15.30
CA ASP A 101 -7.48 -5.51 -16.56
C ASP A 101 -6.01 -5.92 -16.58
N ALA A 102 -5.12 -5.10 -16.03
CA ALA A 102 -3.70 -5.44 -15.89
C ALA A 102 -3.48 -6.70 -15.03
N VAL A 103 -4.34 -6.97 -14.04
CA VAL A 103 -4.27 -8.23 -13.29
C VAL A 103 -4.54 -9.42 -14.22
N GLY A 104 -5.56 -9.32 -15.08
CA GLY A 104 -5.85 -10.34 -16.09
C GLY A 104 -4.64 -10.59 -17.00
N TYR A 105 -4.03 -9.53 -17.53
CA TYR A 105 -2.86 -9.65 -18.40
C TYR A 105 -1.67 -10.31 -17.69
N VAL A 106 -1.43 -9.97 -16.42
CA VAL A 106 -0.37 -10.61 -15.62
C VAL A 106 -0.65 -12.10 -15.43
N LEU A 107 -1.89 -12.48 -15.11
CA LEU A 107 -2.28 -13.88 -14.90
C LEU A 107 -2.15 -14.70 -16.20
N GLU A 108 -2.59 -14.15 -17.32
CA GLU A 108 -2.47 -14.80 -18.63
C GLU A 108 -1.00 -14.97 -19.06
N ALA A 109 -0.19 -13.92 -18.93
CA ALA A 109 1.23 -14.00 -19.23
C ALA A 109 1.96 -14.97 -18.30
N ALA A 110 1.67 -14.94 -17.00
CA ALA A 110 2.27 -15.85 -16.01
C ALA A 110 1.94 -17.32 -16.34
N ASN A 111 0.71 -17.63 -16.71
CA ASN A 111 0.31 -18.97 -17.15
C ASN A 111 1.05 -19.40 -18.43
N ARG A 112 1.14 -18.51 -19.42
CA ARG A 112 1.83 -18.77 -20.70
C ARG A 112 3.32 -19.06 -20.51
N HIS A 113 3.97 -18.36 -19.60
CA HIS A 113 5.41 -18.46 -19.34
C HIS A 113 5.77 -19.44 -18.21
N GLY A 114 4.80 -20.12 -17.61
CA GLY A 114 5.02 -21.10 -16.56
C GLY A 114 5.59 -20.51 -15.27
N VAL A 115 5.13 -19.33 -14.87
CA VAL A 115 5.53 -18.66 -13.63
C VAL A 115 5.15 -19.52 -12.42
N GLU A 116 6.09 -19.73 -11.52
CA GLU A 116 5.92 -20.60 -10.35
C GLU A 116 5.14 -19.94 -9.21
N ARG A 117 5.20 -18.61 -9.09
CA ARG A 117 4.59 -17.83 -8.00
C ARG A 117 4.12 -16.47 -8.50
N ILE A 118 2.89 -16.13 -8.14
CA ILE A 118 2.30 -14.81 -8.41
C ILE A 118 1.83 -14.24 -7.07
N VAL A 119 2.28 -13.04 -6.71
CA VAL A 119 1.77 -12.29 -5.57
C VAL A 119 1.00 -11.09 -6.08
N HIS A 120 -0.32 -11.08 -5.86
CA HIS A 120 -1.15 -9.93 -6.17
C HIS A 120 -1.33 -9.06 -4.92
N CYS A 121 -0.81 -7.83 -4.96
CA CYS A 121 -1.01 -6.84 -3.90
C CYS A 121 -2.37 -6.15 -4.07
N SER A 122 -3.36 -6.57 -3.31
CA SER A 122 -4.67 -5.94 -3.18
C SER A 122 -4.65 -4.81 -2.13
N THR A 123 -5.67 -4.69 -1.31
CA THR A 123 -5.80 -3.71 -0.22
C THR A 123 -6.84 -4.16 0.80
N CYS A 124 -6.62 -3.90 2.09
CA CYS A 124 -7.69 -4.03 3.09
C CYS A 124 -8.89 -3.09 2.80
N GLY A 125 -8.68 -2.08 1.96
CA GLY A 125 -9.73 -1.15 1.54
C GLY A 125 -10.92 -1.79 0.81
N VAL A 126 -10.79 -3.04 0.32
CA VAL A 126 -11.91 -3.80 -0.28
C VAL A 126 -13.04 -4.07 0.73
N HIS A 127 -12.72 -4.11 2.03
CA HIS A 127 -13.68 -4.25 3.12
C HIS A 127 -14.38 -2.93 3.48
N GLY A 128 -13.83 -1.77 3.03
CA GLY A 128 -14.42 -0.45 3.28
C GLY A 128 -14.42 -0.05 4.74
N ASP A 129 -15.60 0.28 5.27
CA ASP A 129 -15.86 0.58 6.67
C ASP A 129 -16.27 -0.71 7.37
N VAL A 130 -15.54 -1.14 8.37
CA VAL A 130 -15.72 -2.43 9.03
C VAL A 130 -16.59 -2.24 10.27
N ALA A 131 -17.70 -2.97 10.34
CA ALA A 131 -18.62 -2.89 11.46
C ALA A 131 -18.10 -3.61 12.72
N GLU A 132 -17.40 -4.73 12.53
CA GLU A 132 -16.80 -5.51 13.61
C GLU A 132 -15.28 -5.52 13.45
N ILE A 133 -14.58 -5.20 14.53
CA ILE A 133 -13.12 -5.12 14.56
C ILE A 133 -12.55 -6.05 15.64
N PRO A 134 -11.42 -6.72 15.33
CA PRO A 134 -10.73 -6.74 14.06
C PRO A 134 -11.47 -7.56 12.99
N ALA A 135 -11.52 -7.07 11.76
CA ALA A 135 -11.98 -7.82 10.59
C ALA A 135 -10.91 -8.83 10.13
N ASN A 136 -11.31 -9.84 9.37
CA ASN A 136 -10.42 -10.84 8.81
C ASN A 136 -10.63 -11.02 7.31
N GLU A 137 -9.97 -11.99 6.70
CA GLU A 137 -10.05 -12.26 5.26
C GLU A 137 -11.44 -12.65 4.79
N GLU A 138 -12.29 -13.21 5.66
CA GLU A 138 -13.67 -13.67 5.37
C GLU A 138 -14.69 -12.53 5.53
N THR A 139 -14.28 -11.38 6.08
CA THR A 139 -15.18 -10.23 6.26
C THR A 139 -15.71 -9.75 4.91
N ALA A 140 -17.00 -9.44 4.86
CA ALA A 140 -17.69 -9.02 3.64
C ALA A 140 -17.03 -7.79 2.98
N PHE A 141 -17.04 -7.78 1.64
CA PHE A 141 -16.57 -6.65 0.86
C PHE A 141 -17.58 -5.49 0.90
N ASN A 142 -17.06 -4.28 1.09
CA ASN A 142 -17.87 -3.05 1.12
C ASN A 142 -17.08 -1.85 0.54
N PRO A 143 -16.62 -1.92 -0.73
CA PRO A 143 -15.77 -0.89 -1.33
C PRO A 143 -16.55 0.43 -1.50
N GLY A 144 -16.04 1.53 -0.95
CA GLY A 144 -16.71 2.82 -0.89
C GLY A 144 -16.32 3.84 -1.98
N ASP A 145 -15.24 3.58 -2.73
CA ASP A 145 -14.77 4.49 -3.80
C ASP A 145 -14.29 3.73 -5.04
N VAL A 146 -14.02 4.44 -6.13
CA VAL A 146 -13.59 3.84 -7.41
C VAL A 146 -12.30 3.03 -7.27
N TYR A 147 -11.34 3.54 -6.47
CA TYR A 147 -10.11 2.81 -6.21
C TYR A 147 -10.39 1.46 -5.54
N GLN A 148 -11.19 1.44 -4.49
CA GLN A 148 -11.52 0.22 -3.76
C GLN A 148 -12.30 -0.77 -4.64
N ARG A 149 -13.25 -0.28 -5.45
CA ARG A 149 -14.01 -1.12 -6.40
C ARG A 149 -13.11 -1.72 -7.47
N SER A 150 -12.25 -0.93 -8.09
CA SER A 150 -11.34 -1.43 -9.13
C SER A 150 -10.29 -2.40 -8.57
N LYS A 151 -9.79 -2.18 -7.34
CA LYS A 151 -8.90 -3.14 -6.66
C LYS A 151 -9.62 -4.45 -6.34
N LEU A 152 -10.87 -4.37 -5.86
CA LEU A 152 -11.67 -5.57 -5.63
C LEU A 152 -11.92 -6.34 -6.93
N ALA A 153 -12.25 -5.64 -8.03
CA ALA A 153 -12.46 -6.28 -9.33
C ALA A 153 -11.19 -7.02 -9.82
N GLY A 154 -10.00 -6.44 -9.65
CA GLY A 154 -8.73 -7.11 -9.94
C GLY A 154 -8.47 -8.30 -9.00
N GLU A 155 -8.76 -8.15 -7.71
CA GLU A 155 -8.61 -9.25 -6.75
C GLU A 155 -9.55 -10.43 -7.07
N MET A 156 -10.77 -10.17 -7.53
CA MET A 156 -11.70 -11.23 -7.95
C MET A 156 -11.15 -12.06 -9.11
N LEU A 157 -10.46 -11.44 -10.08
CA LEU A 157 -9.74 -12.17 -11.14
C LEU A 157 -8.60 -13.04 -10.56
N ALA A 158 -7.83 -12.49 -9.61
CA ALA A 158 -6.78 -13.26 -8.95
C ALA A 158 -7.31 -14.45 -8.14
N GLN A 159 -8.43 -14.27 -7.43
CA GLN A 159 -9.10 -15.36 -6.70
C GLN A 159 -9.69 -16.42 -7.62
N GLU A 160 -10.25 -16.02 -8.76
CA GLU A 160 -10.76 -16.94 -9.77
C GLU A 160 -9.62 -17.79 -10.37
N ALA A 161 -8.51 -17.15 -10.75
CA ALA A 161 -7.32 -17.84 -11.22
C ALA A 161 -6.76 -18.82 -10.17
N ALA A 162 -6.72 -18.41 -8.89
CA ALA A 162 -6.30 -19.27 -7.79
C ALA A 162 -7.18 -20.51 -7.64
N ARG A 163 -8.51 -20.35 -7.72
CA ARG A 163 -9.46 -21.48 -7.70
C ARG A 163 -9.30 -22.40 -8.92
N ALA A 164 -8.86 -21.84 -10.05
CA ALA A 164 -8.55 -22.62 -11.25
C ALA A 164 -7.16 -23.32 -11.19
N GLY A 165 -6.43 -23.17 -10.09
CA GLY A 165 -5.13 -23.82 -9.85
C GLY A 165 -3.89 -22.99 -10.21
N ALA A 166 -4.05 -21.72 -10.55
CA ALA A 166 -2.90 -20.83 -10.75
C ALA A 166 -2.16 -20.60 -9.41
N PRO A 167 -0.81 -20.49 -9.42
CA PRO A 167 0.00 -20.35 -8.20
C PRO A 167 -0.04 -18.89 -7.67
N VAL A 168 -1.25 -18.38 -7.40
CA VAL A 168 -1.49 -17.01 -6.95
C VAL A 168 -1.66 -16.93 -5.45
N SER A 169 -0.97 -15.98 -4.83
CA SER A 169 -1.19 -15.53 -3.46
C SER A 169 -1.68 -14.09 -3.48
N ILE A 170 -2.62 -13.75 -2.62
CA ILE A 170 -3.21 -12.41 -2.56
C ILE A 170 -2.88 -11.78 -1.22
N VAL A 171 -2.35 -10.56 -1.24
CA VAL A 171 -2.02 -9.80 -0.04
C VAL A 171 -2.90 -8.55 0.04
N ARG A 172 -3.61 -8.38 1.16
CA ARG A 172 -4.38 -7.19 1.50
C ARG A 172 -3.65 -6.38 2.58
N PRO A 173 -2.79 -5.43 2.20
CA PRO A 173 -2.10 -4.61 3.19
C PRO A 173 -3.06 -3.69 3.95
N THR A 174 -2.74 -3.43 5.21
CA THR A 174 -3.30 -2.32 5.98
C THR A 174 -2.69 -0.99 5.51
N GLY A 175 -2.76 0.08 6.30
CA GLY A 175 -2.18 1.37 5.89
C GLY A 175 -0.66 1.34 5.89
N ILE A 176 -0.02 1.17 4.73
CA ILE A 176 1.45 1.12 4.63
C ILE A 176 2.04 2.51 4.86
N TYR A 177 3.11 2.60 5.68
CA TYR A 177 3.84 3.84 5.94
C TYR A 177 5.34 3.55 6.16
N GLY A 178 6.17 4.59 6.09
CA GLY A 178 7.61 4.47 6.31
C GLY A 178 8.42 5.46 5.47
N PRO A 179 9.76 5.42 5.53
CA PRO A 179 10.64 6.19 4.65
C PRO A 179 10.32 5.98 3.17
N GLY A 180 10.17 7.05 2.41
CA GLY A 180 9.74 7.01 1.00
C GLY A 180 8.24 7.27 0.78
N ASP A 181 7.42 7.29 1.82
CA ASP A 181 5.98 7.59 1.72
C ASP A 181 5.69 9.08 1.92
N ASP A 182 5.06 9.73 0.94
CA ASP A 182 4.65 11.13 1.00
C ASP A 182 3.19 11.32 1.46
N ARG A 183 2.39 10.25 1.53
CA ARG A 183 0.94 10.30 1.80
C ARG A 183 0.63 10.75 3.23
N PHE A 184 1.47 10.36 4.19
CA PHE A 184 1.34 10.78 5.59
C PHE A 184 2.02 12.12 5.90
N LEU A 185 2.82 12.68 4.99
CA LEU A 185 3.56 13.92 5.19
C LEU A 185 2.65 15.07 5.64
N LYS A 186 1.44 15.18 5.08
CA LYS A 186 0.49 16.21 5.47
C LYS A 186 0.07 16.08 6.94
N LEU A 187 -0.12 14.86 7.45
CA LEU A 187 -0.42 14.62 8.86
C LEU A 187 0.73 15.13 9.74
N PHE A 188 1.95 14.71 9.44
CA PHE A 188 3.14 15.15 10.18
C PHE A 188 3.31 16.67 10.18
N ARG A 189 3.23 17.31 9.01
CA ARG A 189 3.35 18.78 8.88
C ARG A 189 2.27 19.53 9.65
N THR A 190 1.02 19.08 9.61
CA THR A 190 -0.07 19.78 10.30
C THR A 190 -0.01 19.57 11.81
N VAL A 191 0.46 18.43 12.29
CA VAL A 191 0.74 18.19 13.71
C VAL A 191 1.92 19.03 14.17
N GLU A 192 3.06 19.01 13.47
CA GLU A 192 4.25 19.81 13.77
C GLU A 192 3.92 21.32 13.87
N ASN A 193 3.10 21.82 12.97
CA ASN A 193 2.72 23.24 12.95
C ASN A 193 1.55 23.57 13.91
N GLY A 194 1.04 22.62 14.70
CA GLY A 194 -0.05 22.82 15.64
C GLY A 194 -1.41 23.15 14.97
N THR A 195 -1.54 22.88 13.66
CA THR A 195 -2.77 23.18 12.89
C THR A 195 -3.69 21.97 12.72
N PHE A 196 -3.22 20.77 13.05
CA PHE A 196 -4.05 19.57 13.00
C PHE A 196 -5.19 19.65 14.00
N ARG A 197 -6.37 19.23 13.57
CA ARG A 197 -7.57 19.14 14.44
C ARG A 197 -8.18 17.77 14.26
N VAL A 198 -8.56 17.15 15.37
CA VAL A 198 -9.32 15.89 15.36
C VAL A 198 -10.79 16.20 15.16
N PHE A 199 -11.44 15.53 14.24
CA PHE A 199 -12.88 15.61 14.05
C PHE A 199 -13.52 14.29 14.51
N GLY A 200 -14.55 14.38 15.35
CA GLY A 200 -15.14 13.21 16.04
C GLY A 200 -14.47 12.96 17.38
N LYS A 201 -14.61 11.74 17.87
CA LYS A 201 -14.10 11.35 19.20
C LYS A 201 -12.61 10.98 19.21
N GLY A 202 -12.00 10.78 18.02
CA GLY A 202 -10.61 10.32 17.91
C GLY A 202 -10.39 8.84 18.23
N ASP A 203 -11.43 8.10 18.57
CA ASP A 203 -11.41 6.70 19.01
C ASP A 203 -11.52 5.68 17.86
N ILE A 204 -11.65 6.14 16.61
CA ILE A 204 -11.74 5.23 15.47
C ILE A 204 -10.45 4.43 15.30
N ALA A 205 -10.59 3.16 14.99
CA ALA A 205 -9.46 2.25 14.82
C ALA A 205 -8.68 2.51 13.52
N TYR A 206 -7.35 2.57 13.67
CA TYR A 206 -6.37 2.66 12.58
C TYR A 206 -5.41 1.49 12.66
N HIS A 207 -5.31 0.73 11.57
CA HIS A 207 -4.35 -0.34 11.44
C HIS A 207 -3.35 0.01 10.34
N LEU A 208 -2.09 0.03 10.72
CA LEU A 208 -0.97 0.41 9.86
C LEU A 208 -0.01 -0.78 9.71
N THR A 209 0.89 -0.71 8.75
CA THR A 209 2.03 -1.61 8.61
C THR A 209 3.25 -0.82 8.18
N TYR A 210 4.37 -1.03 8.87
CA TYR A 210 5.63 -0.42 8.46
C TYR A 210 6.14 -1.06 7.19
N ILE A 211 6.80 -0.28 6.35
CA ILE A 211 7.20 -0.71 4.99
C ILE A 211 8.06 -1.99 4.98
N ASP A 212 8.99 -2.14 5.94
CA ASP A 212 9.84 -3.33 5.98
C ASP A 212 9.03 -4.59 6.32
N ASP A 213 8.08 -4.50 7.26
CA ASP A 213 7.17 -5.61 7.61
C ASP A 213 6.23 -5.94 6.44
N MET A 214 5.76 -4.92 5.72
CA MET A 214 4.98 -5.12 4.49
C MET A 214 5.76 -5.89 3.42
N VAL A 215 7.03 -5.54 3.23
CA VAL A 215 7.92 -6.21 2.28
C VAL A 215 8.17 -7.65 2.72
N ASP A 216 8.43 -7.91 4.00
CA ASP A 216 8.56 -9.26 4.55
C ASP A 216 7.29 -10.10 4.28
N GLY A 217 6.10 -9.53 4.49
CA GLY A 217 4.82 -10.18 4.21
C GLY A 217 4.63 -10.52 2.72
N LEU A 218 5.01 -9.62 1.81
CA LEU A 218 4.96 -9.87 0.36
C LEU A 218 5.93 -10.99 -0.06
N ILE A 219 7.14 -10.98 0.49
CA ILE A 219 8.15 -12.02 0.21
C ILE A 219 7.67 -13.38 0.72
N LEU A 220 7.15 -13.46 1.95
CA LEU A 220 6.58 -14.69 2.49
C LEU A 220 5.42 -15.21 1.61
N ALA A 221 4.53 -14.32 1.14
CA ALA A 221 3.46 -14.71 0.21
C ALA A 221 3.98 -15.25 -1.13
N GLY A 222 5.16 -14.81 -1.56
CA GLY A 222 5.82 -15.31 -2.77
C GLY A 222 6.63 -16.59 -2.57
N GLU A 223 7.18 -16.84 -1.38
CA GLU A 223 8.08 -17.93 -1.11
C GLU A 223 7.43 -19.14 -0.40
N HIS A 224 6.44 -18.86 0.48
CA HIS A 224 5.88 -19.92 1.33
C HIS A 224 4.88 -20.79 0.56
N PRO A 225 5.02 -22.14 0.58
CA PRO A 225 4.13 -23.04 -0.16
C PRO A 225 2.66 -22.91 0.28
N ALA A 226 2.39 -22.66 1.57
CA ALA A 226 1.02 -22.49 2.09
C ALA A 226 0.35 -21.18 1.67
N ALA A 227 1.05 -20.31 0.92
CA ALA A 227 0.47 -19.07 0.42
C ALA A 227 -0.32 -19.26 -0.88
N ILE A 228 -0.05 -20.34 -1.62
CA ILE A 228 -0.70 -20.58 -2.92
C ILE A 228 -2.21 -20.76 -2.72
N GLY A 229 -2.99 -20.01 -3.50
CA GLY A 229 -4.46 -20.04 -3.47
C GLY A 229 -5.10 -19.24 -2.34
N GLU A 230 -4.30 -18.60 -1.49
CA GLU A 230 -4.75 -17.98 -0.26
C GLU A 230 -4.70 -16.45 -0.30
N VAL A 231 -5.54 -15.83 0.53
CA VAL A 231 -5.57 -14.39 0.80
C VAL A 231 -5.02 -14.14 2.19
N PHE A 232 -4.18 -13.12 2.35
CA PHE A 232 -3.61 -12.73 3.63
C PHE A 232 -3.75 -11.23 3.87
N LEU A 233 -4.20 -10.86 5.06
CA LEU A 233 -4.08 -9.52 5.60
C LEU A 233 -2.67 -9.35 6.18
N ILE A 234 -2.00 -8.27 5.81
CA ILE A 234 -0.66 -7.91 6.31
C ILE A 234 -0.76 -6.55 6.99
N GLY A 235 -0.35 -6.51 8.25
CA GLY A 235 -0.42 -5.35 9.12
C GLY A 235 0.47 -5.52 10.34
N ASP A 236 0.48 -4.52 11.22
CA ASP A 236 1.11 -4.62 12.54
C ASP A 236 0.36 -5.62 13.44
N ASP A 237 0.97 -6.03 14.54
CA ASP A 237 0.34 -6.92 15.54
C ASP A 237 -0.89 -6.32 16.18
N SER A 238 -0.92 -5.01 16.27
CA SER A 238 -1.99 -4.26 16.91
C SER A 238 -2.41 -3.06 16.06
N TYR A 239 -3.64 -2.65 16.25
CA TYR A 239 -4.13 -1.39 15.71
C TYR A 239 -4.16 -0.32 16.81
N THR A 240 -4.12 0.93 16.39
CA THR A 240 -4.22 2.10 17.27
C THR A 240 -5.55 2.84 17.04
N THR A 241 -5.79 3.91 17.80
CA THR A 241 -6.84 4.88 17.49
C THR A 241 -6.29 6.05 16.69
N LEU A 242 -7.16 6.90 16.14
CA LEU A 242 -6.73 8.14 15.50
C LEU A 242 -5.94 9.02 16.48
N ASP A 243 -6.43 9.16 17.72
CA ASP A 243 -5.74 9.92 18.77
C ASP A 243 -4.38 9.29 19.09
N GLY A 244 -4.31 7.96 19.18
CA GLY A 244 -3.06 7.24 19.39
C GLY A 244 -2.05 7.48 18.27
N LEU A 245 -2.48 7.40 17.02
CA LEU A 245 -1.63 7.72 15.86
C LEU A 245 -1.11 9.15 15.90
N VAL A 246 -2.01 10.11 16.17
CA VAL A 246 -1.66 11.54 16.24
C VAL A 246 -0.72 11.82 17.41
N ALA A 247 -0.88 11.13 18.54
CA ALA A 247 0.02 11.24 19.68
C ALA A 247 1.43 10.73 19.35
N GLU A 248 1.57 9.60 18.62
CA GLU A 248 2.87 9.10 18.18
C GLU A 248 3.53 10.08 17.19
N VAL A 249 2.77 10.62 16.24
CA VAL A 249 3.28 11.64 15.33
C VAL A 249 3.74 12.90 16.09
N ALA A 250 2.94 13.38 17.05
CA ALA A 250 3.29 14.54 17.86
C ALA A 250 4.58 14.32 18.67
N ARG A 251 4.73 13.12 19.26
CA ARG A 251 5.97 12.71 19.95
C ARG A 251 7.18 12.75 19.00
N ALA A 252 7.03 12.17 17.80
CA ALA A 252 8.10 12.07 16.81
C ALA A 252 8.53 13.44 16.28
N VAL A 253 7.61 14.40 16.14
CA VAL A 253 7.94 15.77 15.70
C VAL A 253 8.26 16.74 16.86
N GLY A 254 8.19 16.26 18.12
CA GLY A 254 8.59 17.02 19.32
C GLY A 254 7.56 18.08 19.76
N VAL A 255 6.27 17.87 19.54
CA VAL A 255 5.20 18.78 19.96
C VAL A 255 4.19 18.09 20.88
N LYS A 256 3.38 18.87 21.58
CA LYS A 256 2.26 18.31 22.34
C LYS A 256 1.16 17.81 21.39
N PRO A 257 0.54 16.65 21.67
CA PRO A 257 -0.55 16.16 20.84
C PRO A 257 -1.74 17.13 20.86
N PRO A 258 -2.48 17.28 19.74
CA PRO A 258 -3.70 18.07 19.69
C PRO A 258 -4.73 17.52 20.69
N SER A 259 -5.29 18.39 21.51
CA SER A 259 -6.32 18.04 22.51
C SER A 259 -7.73 18.46 22.10
N LEU A 260 -7.87 19.29 21.05
CA LEU A 260 -9.16 19.81 20.61
C LEU A 260 -9.85 18.87 19.63
N HIS A 261 -10.99 18.35 20.04
CA HIS A 261 -11.90 17.55 19.23
C HIS A 261 -13.06 18.42 18.75
N LEU A 262 -13.26 18.42 17.42
CA LEU A 262 -14.34 19.20 16.78
C LEU A 262 -15.44 18.24 16.31
N PRO A 263 -16.71 18.69 16.30
CA PRO A 263 -17.79 17.84 15.79
C PRO A 263 -17.61 17.55 14.29
N VAL A 264 -17.85 16.30 13.89
CA VAL A 264 -17.67 15.87 12.50
C VAL A 264 -18.80 16.34 11.57
N VAL A 265 -20.00 16.55 12.10
CA VAL A 265 -21.19 16.89 11.30
C VAL A 265 -21.02 18.18 10.50
N PRO A 266 -20.56 19.32 11.08
CA PRO A 266 -20.29 20.52 10.31
C PRO A 266 -19.26 20.30 9.19
N LEU A 267 -18.20 19.51 9.43
CA LEU A 267 -17.20 19.18 8.43
C LEU A 267 -17.81 18.37 7.28
N MET A 268 -18.68 17.41 7.60
CA MET A 268 -19.37 16.59 6.59
C MET A 268 -20.31 17.44 5.73
N LEU A 269 -21.06 18.36 6.33
CA LEU A 269 -21.94 19.28 5.61
C LEU A 269 -21.13 20.22 4.69
N ALA A 270 -20.03 20.77 5.20
CA ALA A 270 -19.13 21.61 4.40
C ALA A 270 -18.52 20.85 3.22
N ALA A 271 -18.08 19.59 3.45
CA ALA A 271 -17.56 18.73 2.39
C ALA A 271 -18.61 18.44 1.31
N THR A 272 -19.84 18.12 1.73
CA THR A 272 -20.95 17.86 0.80
C THR A 272 -21.30 19.11 -0.02
N ALA A 273 -21.39 20.27 0.61
CA ALA A 273 -21.65 21.53 -0.08
C ALA A 273 -20.52 21.89 -1.07
N CYS A 274 -19.28 21.68 -0.67
CA CYS A 274 -18.11 21.92 -1.52
C CYS A 274 -18.12 21.00 -2.76
N GLU A 275 -18.38 19.69 -2.60
CA GLU A 275 -18.51 18.76 -3.72
C GLU A 275 -19.63 19.18 -4.69
N PHE A 276 -20.79 19.56 -4.14
CA PHE A 276 -21.93 20.01 -4.94
C PHE A 276 -21.62 21.29 -5.72
N ALA A 277 -20.96 22.26 -5.09
CA ALA A 277 -20.59 23.53 -5.72
C ALA A 277 -19.52 23.38 -6.81
N CYS A 278 -18.55 22.48 -6.63
CA CYS A 278 -17.45 22.27 -7.59
C CYS A 278 -17.86 21.41 -8.81
N ARG A 279 -18.83 20.51 -8.61
CA ARG A 279 -19.25 19.53 -9.64
C ARG A 279 -19.64 20.14 -10.98
N PRO A 280 -20.44 21.23 -11.07
CA PRO A 280 -20.84 21.81 -12.35
C PRO A 280 -19.68 22.38 -13.16
N PHE A 281 -18.58 22.75 -12.49
CA PHE A 281 -17.40 23.37 -13.09
C PHE A 281 -16.28 22.38 -13.39
N GLY A 282 -16.45 21.09 -13.09
CA GLY A 282 -15.40 20.07 -13.25
C GLY A 282 -14.16 20.32 -12.39
N ILE A 283 -14.30 21.09 -11.28
CA ILE A 283 -13.21 21.43 -10.37
C ILE A 283 -13.13 20.34 -9.28
N ASP A 284 -11.90 19.85 -9.02
CA ASP A 284 -11.68 18.94 -7.89
C ASP A 284 -11.94 19.68 -6.55
N PRO A 285 -12.90 19.22 -5.73
CA PRO A 285 -13.25 19.92 -4.51
C PRO A 285 -12.07 19.98 -3.53
N PRO A 286 -11.68 21.13 -3.00
CA PRO A 286 -10.65 21.24 -1.98
C PRO A 286 -11.01 20.51 -0.68
N LEU A 287 -12.32 20.35 -0.43
CA LEU A 287 -12.86 19.55 0.67
C LEU A 287 -13.92 18.58 0.11
N HIS A 288 -13.71 17.29 0.31
CA HIS A 288 -14.63 16.25 -0.13
C HIS A 288 -14.85 15.20 0.97
N ARG A 289 -16.03 14.53 0.94
CA ARG A 289 -16.46 13.54 1.96
C ARG A 289 -15.44 12.43 2.18
N ARG A 290 -14.69 12.05 1.15
CA ARG A 290 -13.61 11.04 1.26
C ARG A 290 -12.51 11.48 2.25
N ARG A 291 -12.20 12.80 2.35
CA ARG A 291 -11.26 13.32 3.37
C ARG A 291 -11.83 13.22 4.77
N VAL A 292 -13.15 13.40 4.91
CA VAL A 292 -13.81 13.23 6.21
C VAL A 292 -13.81 11.79 6.67
N ALA A 293 -13.79 10.82 5.75
CA ALA A 293 -13.68 9.39 6.05
C ALA A 293 -12.39 9.02 6.83
N PHE A 294 -11.36 9.87 6.78
CA PHE A 294 -10.18 9.74 7.64
C PHE A 294 -10.53 9.83 9.13
N PHE A 295 -11.58 10.55 9.49
CA PHE A 295 -12.00 10.75 10.87
C PHE A 295 -13.17 9.87 11.31
N THR A 296 -13.77 9.09 10.42
CA THR A 296 -15.06 8.44 10.68
C THR A 296 -15.09 6.95 10.38
N LYS A 297 -14.13 6.41 9.60
CA LYS A 297 -14.14 5.01 9.20
C LYS A 297 -13.14 4.19 9.99
N ALA A 298 -13.64 3.23 10.75
CA ALA A 298 -12.82 2.24 11.46
C ALA A 298 -12.19 1.25 10.48
N ARG A 299 -10.90 0.92 10.69
CA ARG A 299 -10.15 -0.03 9.90
C ARG A 299 -9.15 -0.75 10.78
N ALA A 300 -9.58 -1.86 11.34
CA ALA A 300 -8.71 -2.75 12.09
C ALA A 300 -8.94 -4.18 11.62
N PHE A 301 -7.86 -4.91 11.46
CA PHE A 301 -7.84 -6.23 10.84
C PHE A 301 -7.02 -7.20 11.68
N SER A 302 -7.37 -8.48 11.71
CA SER A 302 -6.51 -9.53 12.24
C SER A 302 -5.49 -9.93 11.18
N VAL A 303 -4.26 -10.17 11.64
CA VAL A 303 -3.17 -10.73 10.83
C VAL A 303 -2.82 -12.15 11.26
N ASP A 304 -3.65 -12.78 12.07
CA ASP A 304 -3.42 -14.09 12.67
C ASP A 304 -3.22 -15.17 11.59
N LYS A 305 -4.00 -15.13 10.51
CA LYS A 305 -3.82 -16.07 9.39
C LYS A 305 -2.41 -16.00 8.78
N ALA A 306 -1.88 -14.80 8.59
CA ALA A 306 -0.52 -14.62 8.08
C ALA A 306 0.54 -15.13 9.07
N LYS A 307 0.33 -14.90 10.36
CA LYS A 307 1.20 -15.43 11.42
C LYS A 307 1.19 -16.96 11.45
N ASP A 308 0.01 -17.55 11.48
CA ASP A 308 -0.16 -18.99 11.64
C ASP A 308 0.27 -19.79 10.41
N ARG A 309 -0.02 -19.28 9.22
CA ARG A 309 0.20 -20.01 7.97
C ARG A 309 1.55 -19.70 7.30
N LEU A 310 2.06 -18.48 7.47
CA LEU A 310 3.30 -18.02 6.81
C LEU A 310 4.44 -17.75 7.80
N GLY A 311 4.19 -17.81 9.11
CA GLY A 311 5.16 -17.38 10.12
C GLY A 311 5.45 -15.87 10.06
N PHE A 312 4.53 -15.07 9.52
CA PHE A 312 4.67 -13.62 9.46
C PHE A 312 4.76 -13.04 10.87
N GLN A 313 5.74 -12.17 11.09
CA GLN A 313 5.95 -11.49 12.37
C GLN A 313 6.31 -10.03 12.09
N PRO A 314 5.40 -9.07 12.33
CA PRO A 314 5.76 -7.66 12.26
C PRO A 314 6.79 -7.34 13.35
N LYS A 315 7.83 -6.60 12.98
CA LYS A 315 9.02 -6.37 13.81
C LYS A 315 9.16 -4.93 14.26
N VAL A 316 8.46 -4.01 13.59
CA VAL A 316 8.62 -2.57 13.81
C VAL A 316 7.39 -2.00 14.52
N PRO A 317 7.47 -1.76 15.84
CA PRO A 317 6.38 -1.13 16.58
C PRO A 317 6.00 0.22 15.99
N LEU A 318 4.72 0.60 16.08
CA LEU A 318 4.19 1.86 15.53
C LEU A 318 5.03 3.09 15.95
N ALA A 319 5.40 3.18 17.21
CA ALA A 319 6.20 4.30 17.73
C ALA A 319 7.54 4.44 17.00
N ASP A 320 8.25 3.32 16.79
CA ASP A 320 9.55 3.27 16.12
C ASP A 320 9.41 3.59 14.62
N GLY A 321 8.40 3.01 13.97
CA GLY A 321 8.13 3.27 12.56
C GLY A 321 7.78 4.74 12.30
N ILE A 322 6.96 5.35 13.15
CA ILE A 322 6.61 6.78 13.08
C ILE A 322 7.86 7.64 13.31
N ALA A 323 8.72 7.30 14.29
CA ALA A 323 9.95 8.02 14.53
C ALA A 323 10.92 7.96 13.34
N ARG A 324 11.15 6.77 12.75
CA ARG A 324 11.98 6.59 11.54
C ARG A 324 11.41 7.36 10.34
N THR A 325 10.09 7.38 10.17
CA THR A 325 9.42 8.13 9.11
C THR A 325 9.61 9.64 9.29
N ALA A 326 9.45 10.15 10.52
CA ALA A 326 9.68 11.56 10.84
C ALA A 326 11.14 11.97 10.59
N GLU A 327 12.10 11.12 10.95
CA GLU A 327 13.52 11.38 10.71
C GLU A 327 13.83 11.43 9.22
N TRP A 328 13.29 10.50 8.44
CA TRP A 328 13.42 10.55 6.98
C TRP A 328 12.84 11.83 6.39
N TYR A 329 11.64 12.26 6.82
CA TYR A 329 11.06 13.53 6.36
C TYR A 329 11.94 14.76 6.71
N ARG A 330 12.69 14.72 7.82
CA ARG A 330 13.66 15.78 8.16
C ARG A 330 14.87 15.76 7.24
N GLN A 331 15.39 14.58 6.94
CA GLN A 331 16.53 14.40 6.03
C GLN A 331 16.20 14.91 4.62
N GLU A 332 14.94 14.70 4.16
CA GLU A 332 14.45 15.25 2.91
C GLU A 332 14.11 16.76 2.99
N GLY A 333 14.25 17.38 4.15
CA GLY A 333 13.88 18.79 4.34
C GLY A 333 12.39 19.07 4.35
N TRP A 334 11.57 18.04 4.54
CA TRP A 334 10.11 18.15 4.49
C TRP A 334 9.46 18.48 5.84
N LEU A 335 10.15 18.22 6.94
CA LEU A 335 9.83 18.67 8.31
C LEU A 335 10.92 19.59 8.83
N LYS A 336 10.59 20.40 9.82
CA LYS A 336 11.57 21.22 10.53
C LYS A 336 12.57 20.31 11.24
N GLY A 337 13.83 20.69 11.23
CA GLY A 337 14.83 20.00 12.05
C GLY A 337 14.40 20.05 13.53
N SER A 338 14.66 18.96 14.27
CA SER A 338 14.50 18.99 15.72
C SER A 338 15.41 20.09 16.27
N GLY A 339 14.88 21.30 16.45
CA GLY A 339 15.51 22.28 17.29
C GLY A 339 15.72 21.58 18.63
N LYS A 340 16.97 21.30 18.99
CA LYS A 340 17.31 20.98 20.37
C LYS A 340 16.67 22.08 21.20
N THR A 341 15.59 21.77 21.89
CA THR A 341 15.17 22.58 23.00
C THR A 341 16.36 22.51 23.98
N ALA A 342 17.17 23.53 23.93
CA ALA A 342 18.19 23.72 24.95
C ALA A 342 17.48 23.75 26.31
N ALA A 343 18.00 22.95 27.20
CA ALA A 343 17.85 22.79 28.63
C ALA A 343 16.89 23.73 29.37
#